data_0cbcad11aa29120bfec5eb56b78255c5
#
_entry.id   0cbcad11aa29120bfec5eb56b78255c5
#
_cell.length_a   1.000
_cell.length_b   1.000
_cell.length_c   1.000
_cell.angle_alpha   90.00
_cell.angle_beta   90.00
_cell.angle_gamma   90.00
#
_symmetry.space_group_name_H-M   'P 1'
#
loop_
_entity.id
_entity.type
_entity.pdbx_description
1 polymer ?
#
loop_
_entity_poly.entity_id
_entity_poly.type
_entity_poly.pdbx_seq_one_letter_code
_entity_poly.pdbx_strand_id
1 'polypeptide(L)'
;MLDPAVVSENLAVVRERVGDGVEILAATKYVTAAELPALHEAGVALVGENRSDALLEKQQLHGELFTWDFIGALQSRKVKDVAPNVRLIHSVASESALRRLGQYPAHEVLLQVNLASEEGKAGIAPDQLDDFIARCPVPVTGLMTMPPFTERPEDSRRWFARLA
;
A
#
# COMPACT_ATOMS: atom_id res chain seq x y z
N MET A 1 -23.09 -7.28 0.57
CA MET A 1 -22.32 -8.45 1.08
C MET A 1 -21.48 -8.98 -0.07
N LEU A 2 -20.19 -9.17 0.15
CA LEU A 2 -19.28 -9.71 -0.86
C LEU A 2 -19.62 -11.19 -1.13
N ASP A 3 -19.57 -11.58 -2.41
CA ASP A 3 -19.72 -12.97 -2.83
C ASP A 3 -18.32 -13.56 -3.06
N PRO A 4 -17.88 -14.56 -2.27
CA PRO A 4 -16.56 -15.17 -2.42
C PRO A 4 -16.28 -15.75 -3.80
N ALA A 5 -17.30 -16.33 -4.47
CA ALA A 5 -17.15 -16.89 -5.81
C ALA A 5 -16.77 -15.81 -6.83
N VAL A 6 -17.49 -14.69 -6.82
CA VAL A 6 -17.21 -13.55 -7.71
C VAL A 6 -15.81 -12.96 -7.44
N VAL A 7 -15.42 -12.84 -6.17
CA VAL A 7 -14.08 -12.36 -5.81
C VAL A 7 -13.01 -13.33 -6.31
N SER A 8 -13.19 -14.62 -6.14
CA SER A 8 -12.26 -15.66 -6.59
C SER A 8 -12.09 -15.65 -8.12
N GLU A 9 -13.19 -15.55 -8.87
CA GLU A 9 -13.15 -15.39 -10.33
C GLU A 9 -12.37 -14.16 -10.76
N ASN A 10 -12.65 -13.00 -10.15
CA ASN A 10 -11.93 -11.76 -10.45
C ASN A 10 -10.44 -11.87 -10.10
N LEU A 11 -10.10 -12.48 -8.99
CA LEU A 11 -8.71 -12.72 -8.58
C LEU A 11 -7.97 -13.60 -9.59
N ALA A 12 -8.61 -14.65 -10.09
CA ALA A 12 -8.05 -15.54 -11.12
C ALA A 12 -7.76 -14.78 -12.42
N VAL A 13 -8.69 -13.92 -12.87
CA VAL A 13 -8.51 -13.08 -14.06
C VAL A 13 -7.34 -12.12 -13.90
N VAL A 14 -7.17 -11.52 -12.71
CA VAL A 14 -6.04 -10.61 -12.45
C VAL A 14 -4.73 -11.41 -12.46
N ARG A 15 -4.66 -12.56 -11.79
CA ARG A 15 -3.47 -13.44 -11.77
C ARG A 15 -3.02 -13.84 -13.17
N GLU A 16 -3.96 -14.25 -14.02
CA GLU A 16 -3.66 -14.61 -15.40
C GLU A 16 -3.00 -13.45 -16.17
N ARG A 17 -3.43 -12.22 -15.91
CA ARG A 17 -2.90 -11.02 -16.59
C ARG A 17 -1.54 -10.57 -16.09
N VAL A 18 -1.27 -10.67 -14.78
CA VAL A 18 -0.03 -10.14 -14.17
C VAL A 18 1.06 -11.20 -14.07
N GLY A 19 0.72 -12.48 -14.10
CA GLY A 19 1.66 -13.60 -13.94
C GLY A 19 2.08 -13.85 -12.49
N ASP A 20 2.86 -14.92 -12.28
CA ASP A 20 3.22 -15.42 -10.95
C ASP A 20 4.25 -14.55 -10.21
N GLY A 21 4.95 -13.66 -10.92
CA GLY A 21 5.98 -12.78 -10.34
C GLY A 21 5.44 -11.51 -9.67
N VAL A 22 4.11 -11.30 -9.66
CA VAL A 22 3.47 -10.09 -9.13
C VAL A 22 2.54 -10.43 -7.98
N GLU A 23 2.76 -9.79 -6.83
CA GLU A 23 1.83 -9.89 -5.71
C GLU A 23 0.56 -9.07 -5.98
N ILE A 24 -0.58 -9.66 -5.66
CA ILE A 24 -1.88 -8.99 -5.75
C ILE A 24 -2.32 -8.59 -4.36
N LEU A 25 -2.40 -7.28 -4.12
CA LEU A 25 -2.90 -6.71 -2.88
C LEU A 25 -4.34 -6.24 -3.08
N ALA A 26 -5.26 -6.75 -2.26
CA ALA A 26 -6.63 -6.30 -2.25
C ALA A 26 -6.80 -5.06 -1.37
N ALA A 27 -7.18 -3.92 -1.96
CA ALA A 27 -7.47 -2.70 -1.22
C ALA A 27 -8.84 -2.81 -0.51
N THR A 28 -8.84 -2.91 0.81
CA THR A 28 -10.04 -3.18 1.62
C THR A 28 -10.73 -1.95 2.18
N LYS A 29 -10.34 -0.76 1.74
CA LYS A 29 -10.85 0.53 2.25
C LYS A 29 -12.38 0.72 2.19
N TYR A 30 -13.07 -0.05 1.35
CA TYR A 30 -14.54 -0.05 1.22
C TYR A 30 -15.18 -1.35 1.70
N VAL A 31 -14.38 -2.29 2.21
CA VAL A 31 -14.84 -3.57 2.74
C VAL A 31 -15.02 -3.42 4.25
N THR A 32 -16.15 -3.83 4.77
CA THR A 32 -16.40 -3.84 6.21
C THR A 32 -15.65 -4.99 6.88
N ALA A 33 -15.41 -4.90 8.20
CA ALA A 33 -14.80 -6.00 8.94
C ALA A 33 -15.61 -7.31 8.82
N ALA A 34 -16.93 -7.23 8.81
CA ALA A 34 -17.82 -8.39 8.66
C ALA A 34 -17.71 -9.09 7.30
N GLU A 35 -17.21 -8.41 6.27
CA GLU A 35 -17.05 -8.96 4.92
C GLU A 35 -15.65 -9.55 4.65
N LEU A 36 -14.68 -9.31 5.53
CA LEU A 36 -13.31 -9.81 5.37
C LEU A 36 -13.24 -11.35 5.26
N PRO A 37 -14.00 -12.16 6.04
CA PRO A 37 -13.99 -13.61 5.87
C PRO A 37 -14.30 -14.06 4.44
N ALA A 38 -15.17 -13.36 3.72
CA ALA A 38 -15.49 -13.67 2.33
C ALA A 38 -14.30 -13.45 1.38
N LEU A 39 -13.43 -12.45 1.66
CA LEU A 39 -12.17 -12.29 0.91
C LEU A 39 -11.19 -13.44 1.17
N HIS A 40 -11.09 -13.88 2.41
CA HIS A 40 -10.22 -15.01 2.78
C HIS A 40 -10.69 -16.30 2.11
N GLU A 41 -12.00 -16.59 2.16
CA GLU A 41 -12.62 -17.73 1.47
C GLU A 41 -12.36 -17.71 -0.05
N ALA A 42 -12.34 -16.51 -0.66
CA ALA A 42 -12.03 -16.31 -2.06
C ALA A 42 -10.53 -16.48 -2.42
N GLY A 43 -9.67 -16.73 -1.44
CA GLY A 43 -8.23 -16.92 -1.64
C GLY A 43 -7.40 -15.64 -1.64
N VAL A 44 -7.94 -14.54 -1.13
CA VAL A 44 -7.16 -13.31 -0.90
C VAL A 44 -6.32 -13.51 0.36
N ALA A 45 -5.00 -13.36 0.25
CA ALA A 45 -4.07 -13.50 1.37
C ALA A 45 -3.45 -12.17 1.81
N LEU A 46 -3.31 -11.20 0.88
CA LEU A 46 -2.68 -9.91 1.11
C LEU A 46 -3.72 -8.79 0.96
N VAL A 47 -3.85 -7.99 2.00
CA VAL A 47 -4.82 -6.88 2.04
C VAL A 47 -4.16 -5.56 2.40
N GLY A 48 -4.73 -4.46 1.93
CA GLY A 48 -4.21 -3.12 2.22
C GLY A 48 -5.26 -2.15 2.71
N GLU A 49 -4.94 -1.46 3.82
CA GLU A 49 -5.76 -0.41 4.38
C GLU A 49 -5.16 0.98 4.20
N ASN A 50 -6.02 1.98 4.06
CA ASN A 50 -5.59 3.37 3.90
C ASN A 50 -5.82 4.25 5.14
N ARG A 51 -6.45 3.72 6.18
CA ARG A 51 -6.73 4.41 7.45
C ARG A 51 -6.26 3.56 8.61
N SER A 52 -5.52 4.16 9.54
CA SER A 52 -4.96 3.44 10.69
C SER A 52 -6.03 2.93 11.66
N ASP A 53 -7.13 3.65 11.83
CA ASP A 53 -8.26 3.23 12.66
C ASP A 53 -8.96 1.99 12.08
N ALA A 54 -9.24 1.99 10.78
CA ALA A 54 -9.82 0.85 10.08
C ALA A 54 -8.87 -0.37 10.07
N LEU A 55 -7.56 -0.13 9.91
CA LEU A 55 -6.54 -1.18 10.00
C LEU A 55 -6.62 -1.90 11.36
N LEU A 56 -6.55 -1.15 12.45
CA LEU A 56 -6.54 -1.71 13.80
C LEU A 56 -7.85 -2.42 14.14
N GLU A 57 -9.01 -1.83 13.79
CA GLU A 57 -10.32 -2.44 13.97
C GLU A 57 -10.41 -3.80 13.27
N LYS A 58 -10.02 -3.86 11.99
CA LYS A 58 -10.09 -5.07 11.18
C LYS A 58 -9.11 -6.13 11.65
N GLN A 59 -7.90 -5.74 12.04
CA GLN A 59 -6.90 -6.67 12.60
C GLN A 59 -7.33 -7.24 13.94
N GLN A 60 -8.00 -6.47 14.79
CA GLN A 60 -8.52 -6.97 16.05
C GLN A 60 -9.50 -8.13 15.86
N LEU A 61 -10.27 -8.10 14.77
CA LEU A 61 -11.29 -9.12 14.48
C LEU A 61 -10.76 -10.26 13.58
N HIS A 62 -9.86 -9.96 12.65
CA HIS A 62 -9.45 -10.86 11.58
C HIS A 62 -7.95 -10.79 11.24
N GLY A 63 -7.10 -10.37 12.17
CA GLY A 63 -5.67 -10.21 11.93
C GLY A 63 -4.96 -11.45 11.41
N GLU A 64 -5.34 -12.61 11.93
CA GLU A 64 -4.75 -13.91 11.58
C GLU A 64 -5.08 -14.39 10.15
N LEU A 65 -6.12 -13.83 9.52
CA LEU A 65 -6.57 -14.29 8.20
C LEU A 65 -5.71 -13.73 7.05
N PHE A 66 -5.01 -12.62 7.28
CA PHE A 66 -4.36 -11.88 6.20
C PHE A 66 -2.96 -11.41 6.56
N THR A 67 -2.13 -11.23 5.53
CA THR A 67 -0.99 -10.33 5.59
C THR A 67 -1.49 -8.91 5.34
N TRP A 68 -1.05 -7.94 6.16
CA TRP A 68 -1.54 -6.57 6.13
C TRP A 68 -0.48 -5.61 5.65
N ASP A 69 -0.82 -4.76 4.69
CA ASP A 69 -0.02 -3.63 4.26
C ASP A 69 -0.77 -2.31 4.50
N PHE A 70 -0.04 -1.21 4.59
CA PHE A 70 -0.64 0.12 4.67
C PHE A 70 -0.41 0.88 3.36
N ILE A 71 -1.51 1.25 2.70
CA ILE A 71 -1.51 1.91 1.39
C ILE A 71 -2.03 3.35 1.42
N GLY A 72 -2.37 3.87 2.61
CA GLY A 72 -2.82 5.26 2.77
C GLY A 72 -1.67 6.22 2.98
N ALA A 73 -1.90 7.53 2.83
CA ALA A 73 -0.90 8.54 3.12
C ALA A 73 -0.46 8.47 4.60
N LEU A 74 0.82 8.19 4.84
CA LEU A 74 1.37 8.02 6.17
C LEU A 74 1.60 9.38 6.84
N GLN A 75 0.73 9.73 7.77
CA GLN A 75 0.93 10.91 8.63
C GLN A 75 1.83 10.54 9.81
N SER A 76 2.75 11.43 10.19
CA SER A 76 3.72 11.17 11.27
C SER A 76 3.09 10.75 12.59
N ARG A 77 1.94 11.34 12.96
CA ARG A 77 1.19 10.97 14.19
C ARG A 77 0.63 9.55 14.17
N LYS A 78 0.45 8.96 12.98
CA LYS A 78 -0.12 7.63 12.77
C LYS A 78 0.94 6.53 12.63
N VAL A 79 2.22 6.90 12.52
CA VAL A 79 3.32 5.92 12.42
C VAL A 79 3.28 4.90 13.57
N LYS A 80 3.03 5.35 14.78
CA LYS A 80 2.95 4.47 15.97
C LYS A 80 1.87 3.38 15.88
N ASP A 81 0.76 3.71 15.19
CA ASP A 81 -0.39 2.82 15.05
C ASP A 81 -0.24 1.90 13.81
N VAL A 82 0.52 2.34 12.81
CA VAL A 82 0.69 1.63 11.54
C VAL A 82 1.93 0.76 11.54
N ALA A 83 3.10 1.33 11.84
CA ALA A 83 4.38 0.68 11.62
C ALA A 83 4.54 -0.71 12.28
N PRO A 84 4.11 -0.94 13.55
CA PRO A 84 4.24 -2.24 14.18
C PRO A 84 3.21 -3.28 13.72
N ASN A 85 2.20 -2.86 12.95
CA ASN A 85 1.02 -3.68 12.64
C ASN A 85 0.92 -4.10 11.17
N VAL A 86 1.91 -3.76 10.33
CA VAL A 86 1.88 -4.08 8.90
C VAL A 86 3.21 -4.63 8.42
N ARG A 87 3.16 -5.47 7.40
CA ARG A 87 4.33 -5.99 6.70
C ARG A 87 5.06 -4.87 5.97
N LEU A 88 4.32 -4.06 5.20
CA LEU A 88 4.85 -3.04 4.30
C LEU A 88 4.02 -1.76 4.35
N ILE A 89 4.72 -0.62 4.38
CA ILE A 89 4.10 0.71 4.24
C ILE A 89 4.43 1.24 2.84
N HIS A 90 3.41 1.46 2.01
CA HIS A 90 3.59 1.83 0.60
C HIS A 90 3.77 3.33 0.34
N SER A 91 3.61 4.19 1.33
CA SER A 91 3.32 5.62 1.11
C SER A 91 4.18 6.58 1.94
N VAL A 92 5.45 6.22 2.16
CA VAL A 92 6.36 7.12 2.86
C VAL A 92 6.81 8.24 1.90
N ALA A 93 6.43 9.49 2.24
CA ALA A 93 6.64 10.64 1.35
C ALA A 93 6.97 11.94 2.10
N SER A 94 7.15 11.91 3.40
CA SER A 94 7.41 13.13 4.17
C SER A 94 8.52 12.98 5.20
N GLU A 95 9.29 14.04 5.38
CA GLU A 95 10.34 14.14 6.40
C GLU A 95 9.83 13.84 7.82
N SER A 96 8.62 14.26 8.13
CA SER A 96 8.03 14.05 9.46
C SER A 96 7.68 12.58 9.68
N ALA A 97 7.21 11.86 8.66
CA ALA A 97 6.97 10.42 8.72
C ALA A 97 8.30 9.65 8.82
N LEU A 98 9.30 10.03 8.01
CA LEU A 98 10.64 9.43 8.01
C LEU A 98 11.27 9.47 9.41
N ARG A 99 11.34 10.66 10.03
CA ARG A 99 11.86 10.81 11.39
C ARG A 99 11.10 10.00 12.41
N ARG A 100 9.78 9.86 12.23
CA ARG A 100 8.94 9.12 13.18
C ARG A 100 9.12 7.61 13.05
N LEU A 101 9.39 7.09 11.86
CA LEU A 101 9.69 5.67 11.62
C LEU A 101 10.90 5.19 12.41
N GLY A 102 11.90 6.04 12.65
CA GLY A 102 13.04 5.69 13.50
C GLY A 102 12.72 5.46 14.99
N GLN A 103 11.50 5.79 15.42
CA GLN A 103 11.05 5.63 16.82
C GLN A 103 10.11 4.43 17.03
N TYR A 104 9.63 3.85 15.93
CA TYR A 104 8.69 2.72 15.97
C TYR A 104 9.17 1.63 15.01
N PRO A 105 9.11 0.36 15.40
CA PRO A 105 9.50 -0.72 14.52
C PRO A 105 8.60 -0.74 13.27
N ALA A 106 9.23 -0.77 12.12
CA ALA A 106 8.61 -1.04 10.83
C ALA A 106 9.45 -2.09 10.12
N HIS A 107 8.82 -3.01 9.39
CA HIS A 107 9.54 -4.06 8.70
C HIS A 107 10.19 -3.51 7.44
N GLU A 108 9.39 -2.96 6.54
CA GLU A 108 9.81 -2.45 5.23
C GLU A 108 8.94 -1.28 4.79
N VAL A 109 9.48 -0.45 3.89
CA VAL A 109 8.73 0.67 3.32
C VAL A 109 8.99 0.81 1.82
N LEU A 110 7.98 1.32 1.10
CA LEU A 110 8.14 1.93 -0.21
C LEU A 110 8.14 3.45 -0.07
N LEU A 111 9.01 4.11 -0.81
CA LEU A 111 8.98 5.56 -0.92
C LEU A 111 8.03 5.97 -2.03
N GLN A 112 7.09 6.85 -1.72
CA GLN A 112 6.15 7.36 -2.71
C GLN A 112 6.76 8.53 -3.48
N VAL A 113 6.84 8.41 -4.80
CA VAL A 113 7.45 9.39 -5.71
C VAL A 113 6.37 10.12 -6.52
N ASN A 114 6.43 11.45 -6.56
CA ASN A 114 5.57 12.30 -7.38
C ASN A 114 6.20 12.54 -8.75
N LEU A 115 6.05 11.59 -9.67
CA LEU A 115 6.64 11.65 -11.01
C LEU A 115 5.99 12.69 -11.94
N ALA A 116 4.74 13.03 -11.68
CA ALA A 116 3.99 13.97 -12.52
C ALA A 116 4.19 15.43 -12.11
N SER A 117 4.90 15.67 -11.00
CA SER A 117 5.07 17.01 -10.40
C SER A 117 3.74 17.73 -10.18
N GLU A 118 2.68 16.98 -9.85
CA GLU A 118 1.36 17.54 -9.57
C GLU A 118 1.38 18.26 -8.23
N GLU A 119 1.05 19.52 -8.26
CA GLU A 119 0.97 20.35 -7.06
C GLU A 119 -0.11 19.81 -6.10
N GLY A 120 0.22 19.75 -4.80
CA GLY A 120 -0.70 19.24 -3.76
C GLY A 120 -0.81 17.72 -3.67
N LYS A 121 -0.22 16.94 -4.58
CA LYS A 121 -0.13 15.48 -4.44
C LYS A 121 1.04 15.06 -3.56
N ALA A 122 0.81 14.04 -2.74
CA ALA A 122 1.85 13.43 -1.93
C ALA A 122 2.90 12.73 -2.82
N GLY A 123 4.14 12.74 -2.38
CA GLY A 123 5.26 12.09 -3.06
C GLY A 123 6.53 12.91 -2.97
N ILE A 124 7.65 12.21 -2.92
CA ILE A 124 9.00 12.79 -2.96
C ILE A 124 9.28 13.23 -4.40
N ALA A 125 9.90 14.37 -4.60
CA ALA A 125 10.40 14.76 -5.91
C ALA A 125 11.54 13.81 -6.34
N PRO A 126 11.62 13.41 -7.62
CA PRO A 126 12.62 12.44 -8.08
C PRO A 126 14.07 12.81 -7.75
N ASP A 127 14.41 14.09 -7.77
CA ASP A 127 15.73 14.63 -7.45
C ASP A 127 16.09 14.57 -5.94
N GLN A 128 15.12 14.33 -5.07
CA GLN A 128 15.30 14.18 -3.63
C GLN A 128 15.34 12.71 -3.19
N LEU A 129 15.12 11.77 -4.09
CA LEU A 129 14.91 10.36 -3.75
C LEU A 129 16.13 9.73 -3.08
N ASP A 130 17.33 9.94 -3.63
CA ASP A 130 18.57 9.35 -3.10
C ASP A 130 18.83 9.82 -1.65
N ASP A 131 18.58 11.10 -1.37
CA ASP A 131 18.72 11.66 -0.04
C ASP A 131 17.68 11.09 0.94
N PHE A 132 16.45 10.85 0.49
CA PHE A 132 15.43 10.18 1.30
C PHE A 132 15.80 8.72 1.60
N ILE A 133 16.28 7.97 0.61
CA ILE A 133 16.75 6.59 0.80
C ILE A 133 17.88 6.54 1.84
N ALA A 134 18.88 7.40 1.68
CA ALA A 134 20.06 7.43 2.56
C ALA A 134 19.70 7.75 4.03
N ARG A 135 18.63 8.51 4.25
CA ARG A 135 18.18 8.91 5.60
C ARG A 135 17.06 8.03 6.17
N CYS A 136 16.55 7.08 5.41
CA CYS A 136 15.47 6.24 5.88
C CYS A 136 15.96 5.30 7.00
N PRO A 137 15.34 5.34 8.19
CA PRO A 137 15.80 4.53 9.34
C PRO A 137 15.37 3.06 9.27
N VAL A 138 14.59 2.70 8.24
CA VAL A 138 14.05 1.34 8.02
C VAL A 138 14.33 0.91 6.58
N PRO A 139 14.34 -0.40 6.27
CA PRO A 139 14.61 -0.89 4.93
C PRO A 139 13.66 -0.31 3.88
N VAL A 140 14.23 0.31 2.84
CA VAL A 140 13.49 0.72 1.64
C VAL A 140 13.61 -0.40 0.63
N THR A 141 12.51 -1.09 0.34
CA THR A 141 12.48 -2.25 -0.55
C THR A 141 11.95 -1.96 -1.94
N GLY A 142 11.55 -0.71 -2.19
CA GLY A 142 11.10 -0.29 -3.50
C GLY A 142 10.47 1.10 -3.52
N LEU A 143 9.87 1.41 -4.65
CA LEU A 143 9.22 2.70 -4.91
C LEU A 143 7.73 2.51 -5.21
N MET A 144 6.94 3.54 -4.92
CA MET A 144 5.52 3.59 -5.26
C MET A 144 5.21 4.91 -5.95
N THR A 145 4.30 4.90 -6.89
CA THR A 145 3.73 6.12 -7.47
C THR A 145 2.24 5.99 -7.68
N MET A 146 1.54 7.12 -7.59
CA MET A 146 0.15 7.25 -8.00
C MET A 146 0.11 8.16 -9.24
N PRO A 147 -0.01 7.59 -10.44
CA PRO A 147 -0.09 8.39 -11.66
C PRO A 147 -1.35 9.27 -11.67
N PRO A 148 -1.39 10.31 -12.52
CA PRO A 148 -2.60 11.04 -12.81
C PRO A 148 -3.74 10.12 -13.20
N PHE A 149 -4.97 10.50 -12.86
CA PHE A 149 -6.14 9.74 -13.29
C PHE A 149 -6.22 9.73 -14.83
N THR A 150 -6.47 8.56 -15.39
CA THR A 150 -6.67 8.37 -16.84
C THR A 150 -7.89 7.50 -17.07
N GLU A 151 -8.61 7.74 -18.18
CA GLU A 151 -9.74 6.90 -18.58
C GLU A 151 -9.29 5.52 -19.08
N ARG A 152 -8.08 5.44 -19.65
CA ARG A 152 -7.50 4.19 -20.15
C ARG A 152 -6.34 3.77 -19.26
N PRO A 153 -6.39 2.60 -18.62
CA PRO A 153 -5.31 2.11 -17.73
C PRO A 153 -3.94 2.11 -18.40
N GLU A 154 -3.88 1.85 -19.70
CA GLU A 154 -2.62 1.81 -20.47
C GLU A 154 -1.87 3.14 -20.48
N ASP A 155 -2.57 4.27 -20.37
CA ASP A 155 -1.95 5.60 -20.30
C ASP A 155 -1.12 5.80 -19.01
N SER A 156 -1.33 4.95 -18.01
CA SER A 156 -0.51 4.92 -16.78
C SER A 156 0.83 4.21 -16.95
N ARG A 157 1.02 3.37 -17.97
CA ARG A 157 2.24 2.57 -18.20
C ARG A 157 3.51 3.42 -18.21
N ARG A 158 3.48 4.59 -18.85
CA ARG A 158 4.62 5.50 -18.91
C ARG A 158 5.13 5.96 -17.53
N TRP A 159 4.24 6.08 -16.58
CA TRP A 159 4.60 6.51 -15.23
C TRP A 159 5.28 5.39 -14.45
N PHE A 160 4.78 4.17 -14.56
CA PHE A 160 5.42 3.01 -13.95
C PHE A 160 6.77 2.68 -14.61
N ALA A 161 6.88 2.82 -15.93
CA ALA A 161 8.15 2.66 -16.64
C ALA A 161 9.20 3.72 -16.26
N ARG A 162 8.78 4.93 -15.82
CA ARG A 162 9.70 5.95 -15.30
C ARG A 162 10.11 5.69 -13.86
N LEU A 163 9.27 4.95 -13.10
CA LEU A 163 9.57 4.63 -11.71
C LEU A 163 10.58 3.48 -11.60
N ALA A 164 10.48 2.52 -12.52
CA ALA A 164 11.38 1.36 -12.60
C ALA A 164 12.77 1.76 -13.07
#